data_ac0937b855470237c835b433d2ca3042
#
_entry.id   ac0937b855470237c835b433d2ca3042
#
_cell.length_a   1.000
_cell.length_b   1.000
_cell.length_c   1.000
_cell.angle_alpha   90.00
_cell.angle_beta   90.00
_cell.angle_gamma   90.00
#
_symmetry.space_group_name_H-M   'P 1'
#
loop_
_entity.id
_entity.type
_entity.pdbx_description
1 polymer ?
#
loop_
_entity_poly.entity_id
_entity_poly.type
_entity_poly.pdbx_seq_one_letter_code
_entity_poly.pdbx_strand_id
1 'polypeptide(L)'
;VNKPLQAIRGMNDILPAQSAQWRWVEGHIAKLMSEYGFGQIRTPVVEVTELFKRSIGDATDIVEKEMYSFADRNGDSITLRPEGTASCLRAVLENGLADNNQLAKLWYIGPMFRYERPQKGRYRQFHQFGAEVFNGHGSDVDAELIALTARLWQRLGVSDAVTLELNSLGSSEARAAYRAALVDYLQKHQNDLDEDSQRRLTSNPLRILDSKDEGTQQILENAPKLLDCLDDDSHRAFDCLKKRLDSLAIDYRINPKLVRGLDYYNQTVFEWVTDKLGAQGTVCGGGRYDGLAPLLGGKAMPAAGFAMGLERLLLLLETLNAVPLEPLSRRPYLYVCPLNEQASGVAFKLSEALRSALPGLHLQINLSGGNVKNQLKKADKSEAQYALLLGEDELARQVVQCKPLRGQGEQQEVIWRDLPGWVSQSVFNSTSNED
;
A
#
# COMPACT_ATOMS: atom_id res chain seq x y z
N VAL A 1 -32.25 -8.43 -23.47
CA VAL A 1 -31.88 -8.08 -22.09
C VAL A 1 -30.43 -7.71 -22.12
N ASN A 2 -30.10 -6.44 -21.83
CA ASN A 2 -28.71 -5.99 -21.75
C ASN A 2 -28.03 -6.73 -20.58
N LYS A 3 -26.87 -7.34 -20.84
CA LYS A 3 -26.07 -7.95 -19.77
C LYS A 3 -25.64 -6.84 -18.81
N PRO A 4 -25.65 -7.07 -17.48
CA PRO A 4 -25.11 -6.11 -16.51
C PRO A 4 -23.66 -5.78 -16.84
N LEU A 5 -23.30 -4.50 -16.73
CA LEU A 5 -21.92 -4.06 -16.86
C LEU A 5 -21.13 -4.54 -15.65
N GLN A 6 -19.90 -4.95 -15.89
CA GLN A 6 -18.97 -5.43 -14.86
C GLN A 6 -17.66 -4.65 -14.94
N ALA A 7 -16.92 -4.63 -13.83
CA ALA A 7 -15.59 -4.07 -13.78
C ALA A 7 -14.65 -4.81 -14.76
N ILE A 8 -13.61 -4.12 -15.21
CA ILE A 8 -12.56 -4.70 -16.06
C ILE A 8 -11.83 -5.79 -15.26
N ARG A 9 -11.61 -6.94 -15.90
CA ARG A 9 -10.91 -8.06 -15.27
C ARG A 9 -9.55 -7.64 -14.71
N GLY A 10 -9.36 -7.82 -13.41
CA GLY A 10 -8.13 -7.44 -12.69
C GLY A 10 -8.14 -5.98 -12.19
N MET A 11 -9.25 -5.27 -12.34
CA MET A 11 -9.53 -3.99 -11.70
C MET A 11 -10.75 -4.18 -10.81
N ASN A 12 -10.55 -4.17 -9.49
CA ASN A 12 -11.56 -4.59 -8.53
C ASN A 12 -12.06 -3.40 -7.72
N ASP A 13 -13.35 -3.41 -7.38
CA ASP A 13 -13.92 -2.49 -6.40
C ASP A 13 -13.45 -2.90 -4.99
N ILE A 14 -13.12 -1.91 -4.17
CA ILE A 14 -12.85 -2.08 -2.74
C ILE A 14 -14.14 -1.75 -2.00
N LEU A 15 -14.85 -2.78 -1.55
CA LEU A 15 -16.15 -2.65 -0.91
C LEU A 15 -16.04 -2.09 0.53
N PRO A 16 -17.14 -1.57 1.14
CA PRO A 16 -17.10 -0.90 2.44
C PRO A 16 -16.41 -1.68 3.56
N ALA A 17 -16.62 -2.98 3.65
CA ALA A 17 -15.96 -3.82 4.66
C ALA A 17 -14.43 -3.88 4.45
N GLN A 18 -13.99 -4.05 3.19
CA GLN A 18 -12.58 -4.04 2.84
C GLN A 18 -11.97 -2.64 3.02
N SER A 19 -12.71 -1.58 2.63
CA SER A 19 -12.25 -0.19 2.79
C SER A 19 -11.91 0.16 4.25
N ALA A 20 -12.52 -0.49 5.22
CA ALA A 20 -12.20 -0.30 6.63
C ALA A 20 -10.79 -0.83 6.96
N GLN A 21 -10.44 -2.01 6.45
CA GLN A 21 -9.09 -2.59 6.60
C GLN A 21 -8.04 -1.73 5.89
N TRP A 22 -8.35 -1.23 4.70
CA TRP A 22 -7.48 -0.30 3.97
C TRP A 22 -7.17 0.95 4.78
N ARG A 23 -8.19 1.64 5.29
CA ARG A 23 -8.00 2.84 6.13
C ARG A 23 -7.17 2.55 7.38
N TRP A 24 -7.33 1.38 7.99
CA TRP A 24 -6.54 0.99 9.15
C TRP A 24 -5.05 0.88 8.80
N VAL A 25 -4.70 0.16 7.71
CA VAL A 25 -3.32 0.06 7.22
C VAL A 25 -2.77 1.42 6.82
N GLU A 26 -3.52 2.19 6.02
CA GLU A 26 -3.13 3.54 5.58
C GLU A 26 -2.90 4.49 6.76
N GLY A 27 -3.69 4.37 7.83
CA GLY A 27 -3.52 5.14 9.07
C GLY A 27 -2.21 4.81 9.78
N HIS A 28 -1.83 3.52 9.87
CA HIS A 28 -0.54 3.11 10.41
C HIS A 28 0.62 3.63 9.58
N ILE A 29 0.52 3.55 8.25
CA ILE A 29 1.53 4.07 7.33
C ILE A 29 1.67 5.59 7.51
N ALA A 30 0.58 6.35 7.43
CA ALA A 30 0.62 7.81 7.53
C ALA A 30 1.24 8.29 8.86
N LYS A 31 0.89 7.64 9.97
CA LYS A 31 1.48 7.94 11.28
C LYS A 31 2.98 7.65 11.28
N LEU A 32 3.39 6.48 10.78
CA LEU A 32 4.79 6.09 10.70
C LEU A 32 5.61 7.06 9.85
N MET A 33 5.10 7.44 8.67
CA MET A 33 5.78 8.37 7.77
C MET A 33 5.99 9.75 8.40
N SER A 34 4.97 10.24 9.14
CA SER A 34 5.10 11.49 9.91
C SER A 34 6.17 11.40 10.99
N GLU A 35 6.29 10.29 11.71
CA GLU A 35 7.30 10.08 12.75
C GLU A 35 8.72 10.02 12.19
N TYR A 36 8.89 9.58 10.95
CA TYR A 36 10.18 9.56 10.24
C TYR A 36 10.46 10.86 9.46
N GLY A 37 9.57 11.85 9.52
CA GLY A 37 9.73 13.16 8.87
C GLY A 37 9.55 13.14 7.35
N PHE A 38 8.79 12.18 6.81
CA PHE A 38 8.46 12.15 5.38
C PHE A 38 7.24 13.01 5.08
N GLY A 39 7.33 13.86 4.05
CA GLY A 39 6.20 14.60 3.48
C GLY A 39 5.40 13.74 2.49
N GLN A 40 4.06 13.82 2.55
CA GLN A 40 3.23 13.14 1.55
C GLN A 40 3.24 13.90 0.23
N ILE A 41 3.47 13.17 -0.87
CA ILE A 41 3.31 13.67 -2.23
C ILE A 41 2.21 12.90 -2.96
N ARG A 42 1.46 13.58 -3.84
CA ARG A 42 0.48 12.98 -4.74
C ARG A 42 0.78 13.41 -6.15
N THR A 43 1.11 12.47 -7.02
CA THR A 43 1.42 12.69 -8.42
C THR A 43 0.22 12.33 -9.30
N PRO A 44 0.12 12.85 -10.52
CA PRO A 44 -0.89 12.44 -11.49
C PRO A 44 -0.90 10.93 -11.72
N VAL A 45 -2.07 10.39 -12.05
CA VAL A 45 -2.24 8.98 -12.43
C VAL A 45 -1.79 8.72 -13.85
N VAL A 46 -1.88 9.76 -14.70
CA VAL A 46 -1.48 9.75 -16.12
C VAL A 46 -0.25 10.61 -16.27
N GLU A 47 0.77 10.10 -16.96
CA GLU A 47 2.02 10.78 -17.26
C GLU A 47 2.34 10.61 -18.76
N VAL A 48 3.30 11.39 -19.27
CA VAL A 48 3.85 11.15 -20.60
C VAL A 48 4.54 9.79 -20.63
N THR A 49 4.32 9.01 -21.70
CA THR A 49 4.86 7.64 -21.82
C THR A 49 6.38 7.62 -21.72
N GLU A 50 7.03 8.65 -22.22
CA GLU A 50 8.48 8.80 -22.21
C GLU A 50 9.09 8.80 -20.79
N LEU A 51 8.34 9.27 -19.78
CA LEU A 51 8.79 9.20 -18.38
C LEU A 51 9.14 7.77 -17.97
N PHE A 52 8.26 6.83 -18.28
CA PHE A 52 8.45 5.44 -17.88
C PHE A 52 9.44 4.70 -18.77
N LYS A 53 9.50 5.00 -20.06
CA LYS A 53 10.51 4.42 -20.95
C LYS A 53 11.92 4.77 -20.49
N ARG A 54 12.20 6.04 -20.19
CA ARG A 54 13.53 6.48 -19.74
C ARG A 54 13.89 5.97 -18.36
N SER A 55 12.91 5.87 -17.45
CA SER A 55 13.18 5.47 -16.07
C SER A 55 13.27 3.96 -15.90
N ILE A 56 12.30 3.21 -16.40
CA ILE A 56 12.15 1.77 -16.13
C ILE A 56 13.12 0.94 -16.99
N GLY A 57 13.39 1.40 -18.21
CA GLY A 57 14.19 0.70 -19.20
C GLY A 57 13.35 -0.03 -20.27
N ASP A 58 13.69 0.19 -21.54
CA ASP A 58 12.94 -0.31 -22.69
C ASP A 58 12.85 -1.84 -22.76
N ALA A 59 13.85 -2.56 -22.21
CA ALA A 59 13.93 -4.02 -22.22
C ALA A 59 13.26 -4.69 -21.01
N THR A 60 12.41 -3.98 -20.28
CA THR A 60 11.67 -4.55 -19.15
C THR A 60 10.27 -5.00 -19.57
N ASP A 61 9.75 -6.06 -18.95
CA ASP A 61 8.39 -6.55 -19.21
C ASP A 61 7.34 -5.45 -19.00
N ILE A 62 7.57 -4.54 -18.07
CA ILE A 62 6.67 -3.42 -17.79
C ILE A 62 6.53 -2.52 -19.02
N VAL A 63 7.65 -2.09 -19.61
CA VAL A 63 7.64 -1.18 -20.76
C VAL A 63 7.21 -1.90 -22.03
N GLU A 64 7.67 -3.15 -22.25
CA GLU A 64 7.35 -3.91 -23.45
C GLU A 64 5.88 -4.35 -23.53
N LYS A 65 5.26 -4.75 -22.38
CA LYS A 65 4.01 -5.52 -22.42
C LYS A 65 2.95 -5.08 -21.40
N GLU A 66 3.33 -4.37 -20.33
CA GLU A 66 2.42 -4.18 -19.20
C GLU A 66 1.86 -2.76 -19.06
N MET A 67 2.42 -1.77 -19.75
CA MET A 67 1.92 -0.39 -19.69
C MET A 67 0.58 -0.23 -20.39
N TYR A 68 -0.33 0.54 -19.76
CA TYR A 68 -1.53 1.05 -20.38
C TYR A 68 -1.24 2.39 -21.02
N SER A 69 -0.81 2.38 -22.28
CA SER A 69 -0.46 3.58 -23.05
C SER A 69 -1.49 3.83 -24.14
N PHE A 70 -1.82 5.11 -24.37
CA PHE A 70 -2.77 5.54 -25.38
C PHE A 70 -2.45 6.96 -25.83
N ALA A 71 -2.95 7.34 -26.99
CA ALA A 71 -2.82 8.72 -27.49
C ALA A 71 -3.89 9.60 -26.83
N ASP A 72 -3.51 10.82 -26.43
CA ASP A 72 -4.47 11.85 -26.06
C ASP A 72 -5.14 12.47 -27.30
N ARG A 73 -5.97 13.50 -27.11
CA ARG A 73 -6.66 14.16 -28.24
C ARG A 73 -5.71 14.91 -29.19
N ASN A 74 -4.53 15.27 -28.71
CA ASN A 74 -3.51 15.97 -29.52
C ASN A 74 -2.57 14.99 -30.22
N GLY A 75 -2.65 13.70 -29.91
CA GLY A 75 -1.80 12.64 -30.43
C GLY A 75 -0.58 12.34 -29.55
N ASP A 76 -0.45 12.98 -28.40
CA ASP A 76 0.64 12.71 -27.46
C ASP A 76 0.45 11.36 -26.79
N SER A 77 1.54 10.59 -26.66
CA SER A 77 1.51 9.29 -25.99
C SER A 77 1.55 9.47 -24.48
N ILE A 78 0.49 9.02 -23.81
CA ILE A 78 0.33 9.08 -22.36
C ILE A 78 0.12 7.68 -21.79
N THR A 79 0.45 7.48 -20.52
CA THR A 79 0.46 6.17 -19.86
C THR A 79 -0.13 6.28 -18.46
N LEU A 80 -1.00 5.34 -18.09
CA LEU A 80 -1.36 5.12 -16.71
C LEU A 80 -0.13 4.61 -15.96
N ARG A 81 0.28 5.30 -14.89
CA ARG A 81 1.53 5.02 -14.17
C ARG A 81 1.64 3.56 -13.71
N PRO A 82 2.69 2.82 -14.09
CA PRO A 82 2.92 1.44 -13.66
C PRO A 82 3.62 1.33 -12.30
N GLU A 83 4.19 2.43 -11.79
CA GLU A 83 4.88 2.55 -10.52
C GLU A 83 4.96 4.04 -10.10
N GLY A 84 5.41 4.32 -8.87
CA GLY A 84 5.36 5.68 -8.31
C GLY A 84 6.69 6.43 -8.29
N THR A 85 7.84 5.74 -8.33
CA THR A 85 9.17 6.34 -8.16
C THR A 85 9.49 7.35 -9.27
N ALA A 86 9.25 6.98 -10.53
CA ALA A 86 9.49 7.87 -11.68
C ALA A 86 8.64 9.14 -11.60
N SER A 87 7.34 9.02 -11.27
CA SER A 87 6.45 10.16 -11.10
C SER A 87 6.88 11.05 -9.92
N CYS A 88 7.33 10.44 -8.81
CA CYS A 88 7.83 11.15 -7.64
C CYS A 88 9.09 11.95 -8.00
N LEU A 89 10.07 11.33 -8.65
CA LEU A 89 11.29 12.01 -9.07
C LEU A 89 11.02 13.11 -10.10
N ARG A 90 10.15 12.88 -11.10
CA ARG A 90 9.74 13.94 -12.06
C ARG A 90 9.17 15.14 -11.29
N ALA A 91 8.31 14.91 -10.30
CA ALA A 91 7.74 15.99 -9.50
C ALA A 91 8.80 16.72 -8.65
N VAL A 92 9.79 16.00 -8.11
CA VAL A 92 10.93 16.59 -7.39
C VAL A 92 11.75 17.50 -8.30
N LEU A 93 12.08 17.03 -9.50
CA LEU A 93 12.85 17.81 -10.48
C LEU A 93 12.09 19.05 -10.97
N GLU A 94 10.81 18.87 -11.33
CA GLU A 94 9.96 19.94 -11.86
C GLU A 94 9.72 21.08 -10.85
N ASN A 95 9.57 20.73 -9.57
CA ASN A 95 9.24 21.69 -8.51
C ASN A 95 10.46 22.09 -7.64
N GLY A 96 11.66 21.64 -7.97
CA GLY A 96 12.88 21.99 -7.25
C GLY A 96 12.90 21.53 -5.78
N LEU A 97 12.21 20.42 -5.44
CA LEU A 97 12.06 19.98 -4.05
C LEU A 97 13.35 19.45 -3.43
N ALA A 98 14.36 19.18 -4.26
CA ALA A 98 15.69 18.73 -3.84
C ALA A 98 16.81 19.65 -4.36
N ASP A 99 16.50 20.89 -4.72
CA ASP A 99 17.47 21.86 -5.21
C ASP A 99 18.51 22.22 -4.13
N ASN A 100 19.68 22.65 -4.57
CA ASN A 100 20.80 23.05 -3.70
C ASN A 100 21.22 21.96 -2.69
N ASN A 101 21.16 20.69 -3.10
CA ASN A 101 21.46 19.53 -2.24
C ASN A 101 20.56 19.41 -1.00
N GLN A 102 19.37 19.98 -1.04
CA GLN A 102 18.40 19.83 0.03
C GLN A 102 17.92 18.37 0.10
N LEU A 103 17.97 17.79 1.31
CA LEU A 103 17.40 16.46 1.57
C LEU A 103 15.88 16.51 1.41
N ALA A 104 15.32 15.68 0.53
CA ALA A 104 13.89 15.51 0.37
C ALA A 104 13.48 14.07 0.75
N LYS A 105 12.57 13.94 1.70
CA LYS A 105 11.99 12.68 2.15
C LYS A 105 10.50 12.70 1.82
N LEU A 106 10.08 11.91 0.85
CA LEU A 106 8.71 11.92 0.32
C LEU A 106 8.09 10.52 0.36
N TRP A 107 6.79 10.46 0.56
CA TRP A 107 6.04 9.21 0.48
C TRP A 107 4.71 9.39 -0.25
N TYR A 108 4.22 8.32 -0.84
CA TYR A 108 2.95 8.31 -1.56
C TYR A 108 2.17 7.02 -1.35
N ILE A 109 0.85 7.11 -1.48
CA ILE A 109 -0.07 5.99 -1.68
C ILE A 109 -0.95 6.31 -2.89
N GLY A 110 -1.16 5.35 -3.77
CA GLY A 110 -2.08 5.54 -4.88
C GLY A 110 -2.14 4.36 -5.83
N PRO A 111 -3.09 4.40 -6.78
CA PRO A 111 -3.28 3.34 -7.76
C PRO A 111 -2.15 3.35 -8.80
N MET A 112 -1.75 2.13 -9.19
CA MET A 112 -0.82 1.82 -10.27
C MET A 112 -1.48 0.84 -11.23
N PHE A 113 -0.97 0.78 -12.47
CA PHE A 113 -1.62 0.02 -13.54
C PHE A 113 -0.61 -0.79 -14.34
N ARG A 114 -0.83 -2.12 -14.39
CA ARG A 114 -0.01 -3.03 -15.20
C ARG A 114 -0.88 -4.08 -15.86
N TYR A 115 -0.73 -4.28 -17.14
CA TYR A 115 -1.46 -5.30 -17.90
C TYR A 115 -0.86 -6.69 -17.62
N GLU A 116 -1.09 -7.18 -16.41
CA GLU A 116 -0.62 -8.48 -15.97
C GLU A 116 -1.75 -9.51 -15.98
N ARG A 117 -1.38 -10.81 -15.91
CA ARG A 117 -2.35 -11.89 -15.69
C ARG A 117 -2.85 -11.81 -14.25
N PRO A 118 -4.16 -11.51 -14.02
CA PRO A 118 -4.69 -11.35 -12.68
C PRO A 118 -4.64 -12.67 -11.89
N GLN A 119 -4.18 -12.57 -10.65
CA GLN A 119 -4.20 -13.64 -9.66
C GLN A 119 -4.27 -13.03 -8.25
N LYS A 120 -4.45 -13.85 -7.21
CA LYS A 120 -4.55 -13.36 -5.83
C LYS A 120 -3.30 -12.55 -5.46
N GLY A 121 -3.48 -11.29 -5.02
CA GLY A 121 -2.39 -10.37 -4.69
C GLY A 121 -1.66 -9.75 -5.90
N ARG A 122 -2.15 -9.95 -7.15
CA ARG A 122 -1.61 -9.36 -8.37
C ARG A 122 -2.74 -8.95 -9.31
N TYR A 123 -2.94 -7.66 -9.46
CA TYR A 123 -4.06 -7.07 -10.19
C TYR A 123 -3.57 -6.12 -11.28
N ARG A 124 -4.45 -5.79 -12.21
CA ARG A 124 -4.15 -4.82 -13.29
C ARG A 124 -4.23 -3.37 -12.81
N GLN A 125 -5.11 -3.11 -11.85
CA GLN A 125 -5.06 -1.91 -11.02
C GLN A 125 -4.76 -2.37 -9.60
N PHE A 126 -3.72 -1.82 -9.00
CA PHE A 126 -3.28 -2.12 -7.64
C PHE A 126 -2.77 -0.84 -6.98
N HIS A 127 -2.61 -0.85 -5.68
CA HIS A 127 -2.13 0.32 -4.94
C HIS A 127 -0.72 0.09 -4.43
N GLN A 128 0.13 1.08 -4.60
CA GLN A 128 1.45 1.10 -3.98
C GLN A 128 1.50 2.13 -2.86
N PHE A 129 2.13 1.75 -1.76
CA PHE A 129 2.78 2.64 -0.83
C PHE A 129 4.27 2.67 -1.18
N GLY A 130 4.83 3.86 -1.35
CA GLY A 130 6.26 4.06 -1.58
C GLY A 130 6.82 5.21 -0.79
N ALA A 131 8.11 5.15 -0.50
CA ALA A 131 8.86 6.21 0.16
C ALA A 131 10.21 6.39 -0.53
N GLU A 132 10.57 7.64 -0.79
CA GLU A 132 11.72 8.04 -1.58
C GLU A 132 12.54 9.10 -0.82
N VAL A 133 13.86 8.97 -0.84
CA VAL A 133 14.79 9.93 -0.27
C VAL A 133 15.73 10.42 -1.37
N PHE A 134 15.75 11.73 -1.59
CA PHE A 134 16.59 12.40 -2.58
C PHE A 134 17.66 13.25 -1.89
N ASN A 135 18.86 13.29 -2.45
CA ASN A 135 20.06 13.91 -1.87
C ASN A 135 20.48 13.32 -0.52
N GLY A 136 20.07 12.09 -0.23
CA GLY A 136 20.54 11.35 0.93
C GLY A 136 21.77 10.52 0.61
N HIS A 137 22.87 10.79 1.28
CA HIS A 137 24.16 10.14 1.02
C HIS A 137 24.39 8.92 1.91
N GLY A 138 25.11 7.95 1.37
CA GLY A 138 25.62 6.79 2.11
C GLY A 138 24.58 5.77 2.53
N SER A 139 25.06 4.72 3.15
CA SER A 139 24.26 3.56 3.61
C SER A 139 23.35 3.86 4.80
N ASP A 140 23.46 5.04 5.42
CA ASP A 140 22.58 5.45 6.52
C ASP A 140 21.12 5.65 6.03
N VAL A 141 20.95 6.15 4.80
CA VAL A 141 19.64 6.26 4.15
C VAL A 141 19.02 4.90 3.88
N ASP A 142 19.84 3.97 3.38
CA ASP A 142 19.39 2.60 3.10
C ASP A 142 18.95 1.91 4.40
N ALA A 143 19.73 2.09 5.48
CA ALA A 143 19.42 1.56 6.80
C ALA A 143 18.14 2.19 7.38
N GLU A 144 17.93 3.51 7.22
CA GLU A 144 16.69 4.17 7.67
C GLU A 144 15.45 3.64 6.96
N LEU A 145 15.50 3.47 5.62
CA LEU A 145 14.40 2.92 4.83
C LEU A 145 14.07 1.47 5.25
N ILE A 146 15.08 0.66 5.49
CA ILE A 146 14.91 -0.71 5.97
C ILE A 146 14.35 -0.71 7.41
N ALA A 147 14.88 0.12 8.30
CA ALA A 147 14.40 0.24 9.68
C ALA A 147 12.94 0.72 9.74
N LEU A 148 12.56 1.67 8.85
CA LEU A 148 11.19 2.13 8.72
C LEU A 148 10.24 0.98 8.33
N THR A 149 10.63 0.18 7.33
CA THR A 149 9.82 -0.98 6.92
C THR A 149 9.78 -2.05 8.00
N ALA A 150 10.89 -2.35 8.69
CA ALA A 150 10.92 -3.26 9.84
C ALA A 150 9.96 -2.81 10.96
N ARG A 151 9.94 -1.51 11.27
CA ARG A 151 9.00 -0.93 12.25
C ARG A 151 7.55 -1.03 11.80
N LEU A 152 7.28 -0.93 10.48
CA LEU A 152 5.93 -1.16 9.97
C LEU A 152 5.46 -2.59 10.22
N TRP A 153 6.33 -3.57 9.97
CA TRP A 153 6.02 -4.98 10.25
C TRP A 153 5.72 -5.23 11.74
N GLN A 154 6.50 -4.61 12.64
CA GLN A 154 6.26 -4.67 14.09
C GLN A 154 4.89 -4.11 14.46
N ARG A 155 4.52 -2.92 13.93
CA ARG A 155 3.22 -2.28 14.20
C ARG A 155 2.03 -3.06 13.68
N LEU A 156 2.23 -3.77 12.58
CA LEU A 156 1.20 -4.61 11.98
C LEU A 156 1.18 -6.04 12.56
N GLY A 157 2.11 -6.38 13.47
CA GLY A 157 2.17 -7.68 14.11
C GLY A 157 2.59 -8.82 13.20
N VAL A 158 3.41 -8.54 12.16
CA VAL A 158 3.79 -9.55 11.14
C VAL A 158 5.30 -9.72 10.96
N SER A 159 6.10 -9.23 11.89
CA SER A 159 7.57 -9.30 11.80
C SER A 159 8.10 -10.72 11.57
N ASP A 160 7.55 -11.70 12.26
CA ASP A 160 8.00 -13.10 12.17
C ASP A 160 7.60 -13.80 10.84
N ALA A 161 6.73 -13.17 10.07
CA ALA A 161 6.25 -13.72 8.80
C ALA A 161 6.98 -13.15 7.57
N VAL A 162 7.91 -12.23 7.76
CA VAL A 162 8.69 -11.61 6.69
C VAL A 162 10.18 -11.72 6.95
N THR A 163 10.96 -11.92 5.90
CA THR A 163 12.42 -12.01 5.96
C THR A 163 13.02 -10.92 5.07
N LEU A 164 14.01 -10.20 5.57
CA LEU A 164 14.77 -9.24 4.78
C LEU A 164 15.85 -9.95 3.96
N GLU A 165 15.84 -9.75 2.66
CA GLU A 165 16.90 -10.15 1.75
C GLU A 165 17.64 -8.93 1.23
N LEU A 166 18.98 -9.01 1.19
CA LEU A 166 19.87 -7.92 0.76
C LEU A 166 20.79 -8.39 -0.34
N ASN A 167 21.09 -7.47 -1.25
CA ASN A 167 22.19 -7.59 -2.21
C ASN A 167 22.78 -6.20 -2.51
N SER A 168 23.94 -6.18 -3.17
CA SER A 168 24.49 -4.96 -3.76
C SER A 168 24.72 -5.20 -5.25
N LEU A 169 24.22 -4.28 -6.08
CA LEU A 169 24.43 -4.28 -7.52
C LEU A 169 25.76 -3.58 -7.92
N GLY A 170 26.44 -3.00 -6.94
CA GLY A 170 27.70 -2.28 -7.16
C GLY A 170 27.53 -0.99 -7.96
N SER A 171 28.68 -0.41 -8.35
CA SER A 171 28.74 0.70 -9.29
C SER A 171 28.32 0.27 -10.71
N SER A 172 28.15 1.24 -11.60
CA SER A 172 27.88 0.95 -13.03
C SER A 172 28.98 0.13 -13.66
N GLU A 173 30.23 0.38 -13.30
CA GLU A 173 31.43 -0.31 -13.78
C GLU A 173 31.47 -1.75 -13.26
N ALA A 174 31.29 -1.97 -11.97
CA ALA A 174 31.21 -3.28 -11.34
C ALA A 174 30.08 -4.12 -11.97
N ARG A 175 28.90 -3.51 -12.16
CA ARG A 175 27.75 -4.16 -12.80
C ARG A 175 28.02 -4.53 -14.26
N ALA A 176 28.73 -3.68 -15.03
CA ALA A 176 29.12 -3.97 -16.40
C ALA A 176 30.09 -5.14 -16.48
N ALA A 177 31.12 -5.17 -15.61
CA ALA A 177 32.07 -6.27 -15.50
C ALA A 177 31.38 -7.59 -15.13
N TYR A 178 30.50 -7.56 -14.13
CA TYR A 178 29.70 -8.73 -13.75
C TYR A 178 28.79 -9.21 -14.87
N ARG A 179 28.13 -8.29 -15.59
CA ARG A 179 27.28 -8.64 -16.74
C ARG A 179 28.08 -9.40 -17.80
N ALA A 180 29.30 -8.94 -18.13
CA ALA A 180 30.15 -9.61 -19.08
C ALA A 180 30.50 -11.04 -18.60
N ALA A 181 30.94 -11.19 -17.36
CA ALA A 181 31.29 -12.50 -16.79
C ALA A 181 30.07 -13.45 -16.74
N LEU A 182 28.89 -12.94 -16.40
CA LEU A 182 27.64 -13.71 -16.39
C LEU A 182 27.26 -14.17 -17.80
N VAL A 183 27.36 -13.29 -18.79
CA VAL A 183 27.06 -13.63 -20.19
C VAL A 183 28.05 -14.70 -20.70
N ASP A 184 29.33 -14.54 -20.45
CA ASP A 184 30.36 -15.54 -20.84
C ASP A 184 30.09 -16.91 -20.20
N TYR A 185 29.62 -16.92 -18.97
CA TYR A 185 29.23 -18.15 -18.28
C TYR A 185 27.98 -18.77 -18.91
N LEU A 186 26.91 -18.00 -19.04
CA LEU A 186 25.60 -18.48 -19.50
C LEU A 186 25.63 -18.88 -20.99
N GLN A 187 26.48 -18.27 -21.84
CA GLN A 187 26.64 -18.67 -23.22
C GLN A 187 27.11 -20.13 -23.36
N LYS A 188 27.91 -20.63 -22.41
CA LYS A 188 28.36 -22.02 -22.38
C LYS A 188 27.23 -23.01 -22.06
N HIS A 189 26.16 -22.52 -21.44
CA HIS A 189 24.96 -23.26 -21.04
C HIS A 189 23.71 -22.87 -21.82
N GLN A 190 23.86 -22.12 -22.93
CA GLN A 190 22.72 -21.51 -23.65
C GLN A 190 21.61 -22.49 -24.00
N ASN A 191 21.96 -23.71 -24.41
CA ASN A 191 21.02 -24.74 -24.84
C ASN A 191 20.25 -25.37 -23.66
N ASP A 192 20.73 -25.21 -22.44
CA ASP A 192 20.15 -25.77 -21.23
C ASP A 192 19.29 -24.74 -20.48
N LEU A 193 19.27 -23.48 -20.94
CA LEU A 193 18.43 -22.41 -20.39
C LEU A 193 16.99 -22.51 -20.91
N ASP A 194 16.03 -22.08 -20.10
CA ASP A 194 14.64 -21.88 -20.55
C ASP A 194 14.52 -20.83 -21.67
N GLU A 195 13.45 -20.87 -22.47
CA GLU A 195 13.25 -20.00 -23.65
C GLU A 195 13.32 -18.50 -23.29
N ASP A 196 12.74 -18.09 -22.15
CA ASP A 196 12.78 -16.71 -21.69
C ASP A 196 14.19 -16.29 -21.30
N SER A 197 14.95 -17.16 -20.64
CA SER A 197 16.35 -16.94 -20.27
C SER A 197 17.25 -16.87 -21.49
N GLN A 198 17.04 -17.70 -22.51
CA GLN A 198 17.76 -17.61 -23.78
C GLN A 198 17.54 -16.26 -24.46
N ARG A 199 16.30 -15.76 -24.50
CA ARG A 199 15.98 -14.45 -25.08
C ARG A 199 16.64 -13.33 -24.28
N ARG A 200 16.61 -13.41 -22.94
CA ARG A 200 17.18 -12.43 -22.02
C ARG A 200 18.71 -12.39 -22.04
N LEU A 201 19.37 -13.44 -22.51
CA LEU A 201 20.83 -13.50 -22.57
C LEU A 201 21.43 -12.35 -23.39
N THR A 202 20.76 -11.91 -24.44
CA THR A 202 21.18 -10.80 -25.28
C THR A 202 20.59 -9.45 -24.84
N SER A 203 19.36 -9.42 -24.35
CA SER A 203 18.65 -8.17 -24.01
C SER A 203 18.89 -7.72 -22.57
N ASN A 204 18.68 -8.59 -21.59
CA ASN A 204 18.84 -8.26 -20.17
C ASN A 204 19.29 -9.47 -19.34
N PRO A 205 20.59 -9.85 -19.41
CA PRO A 205 21.09 -11.08 -18.79
C PRO A 205 20.97 -11.11 -17.27
N LEU A 206 20.97 -9.96 -16.58
CA LEU A 206 20.78 -9.91 -15.13
C LEU A 206 19.40 -10.42 -14.71
N ARG A 207 18.39 -10.32 -15.58
CA ARG A 207 17.04 -10.84 -15.30
C ARG A 207 16.94 -12.36 -15.33
N ILE A 208 17.97 -13.05 -15.84
CA ILE A 208 18.04 -14.51 -15.79
C ILE A 208 18.21 -15.00 -14.36
N LEU A 209 18.88 -14.22 -13.49
CA LEU A 209 19.04 -14.54 -12.06
C LEU A 209 17.71 -14.75 -11.33
N ASP A 210 16.63 -14.09 -11.79
CA ASP A 210 15.27 -14.20 -11.25
C ASP A 210 14.41 -15.27 -11.96
N SER A 211 15.00 -16.12 -12.82
CA SER A 211 14.28 -17.23 -13.45
C SER A 211 13.71 -18.18 -12.40
N LYS A 212 12.51 -18.68 -12.64
CA LYS A 212 11.84 -19.68 -11.78
C LYS A 212 11.91 -21.09 -12.35
N ASP A 213 12.57 -21.24 -13.50
CA ASP A 213 12.82 -22.54 -14.11
C ASP A 213 13.88 -23.30 -13.31
N GLU A 214 13.56 -24.53 -12.92
CA GLU A 214 14.44 -25.33 -12.06
C GLU A 214 15.79 -25.64 -12.74
N GLY A 215 15.79 -25.91 -14.06
CA GLY A 215 17.01 -26.17 -14.82
C GLY A 215 17.93 -24.95 -14.87
N THR A 216 17.36 -23.79 -15.17
CA THR A 216 18.08 -22.51 -15.16
C THR A 216 18.61 -22.19 -13.76
N GLN A 217 17.82 -22.43 -12.70
CA GLN A 217 18.28 -22.21 -11.33
C GLN A 217 19.47 -23.09 -10.92
N GLN A 218 19.52 -24.36 -11.37
CA GLN A 218 20.67 -25.24 -11.16
C GLN A 218 21.94 -24.72 -11.84
N ILE A 219 21.80 -24.20 -13.06
CA ILE A 219 22.94 -23.57 -13.79
C ILE A 219 23.44 -22.35 -13.00
N LEU A 220 22.51 -21.52 -12.48
CA LEU A 220 22.82 -20.30 -11.74
C LEU A 220 23.49 -20.55 -10.38
N GLU A 221 23.44 -21.75 -9.80
CA GLU A 221 24.16 -22.08 -8.57
C GLU A 221 25.69 -21.92 -8.70
N ASN A 222 26.21 -22.21 -9.89
CA ASN A 222 27.64 -22.12 -10.19
C ASN A 222 28.03 -20.85 -10.99
N ALA A 223 27.05 -19.95 -11.21
CA ALA A 223 27.31 -18.69 -11.90
C ALA A 223 28.17 -17.74 -11.06
N PRO A 224 28.94 -16.84 -11.71
CA PRO A 224 29.63 -15.76 -11.01
C PRO A 224 28.64 -15.00 -10.08
N LYS A 225 29.12 -14.58 -8.92
CA LYS A 225 28.30 -13.78 -7.98
C LYS A 225 28.64 -12.31 -8.13
N LEU A 226 27.64 -11.46 -8.16
CA LEU A 226 27.82 -10.02 -8.27
C LEU A 226 28.66 -9.45 -7.13
N LEU A 227 28.49 -9.98 -5.92
CA LEU A 227 29.25 -9.56 -4.74
C LEU A 227 30.76 -9.75 -4.86
N ASP A 228 31.20 -10.74 -5.68
CA ASP A 228 32.64 -11.00 -5.91
C ASP A 228 33.25 -10.01 -6.93
N CYS A 229 32.41 -9.23 -7.61
CA CYS A 229 32.80 -8.24 -8.62
C CYS A 229 32.66 -6.78 -8.15
N LEU A 230 32.29 -6.57 -6.88
CA LEU A 230 32.13 -5.23 -6.34
C LEU A 230 33.47 -4.51 -6.27
N ASP A 231 33.46 -3.20 -6.53
CA ASP A 231 34.56 -2.30 -6.22
C ASP A 231 34.67 -2.03 -4.71
N ASP A 232 35.82 -1.51 -4.28
CA ASP A 232 36.10 -1.25 -2.86
C ASP A 232 35.09 -0.31 -2.20
N ASP A 233 34.58 0.70 -2.93
CA ASP A 233 33.59 1.65 -2.41
C ASP A 233 32.25 0.97 -2.20
N SER A 234 31.81 0.16 -3.14
CA SER A 234 30.57 -0.63 -3.03
C SER A 234 30.65 -1.67 -1.92
N HIS A 235 31.81 -2.33 -1.75
CA HIS A 235 32.06 -3.22 -0.61
C HIS A 235 31.95 -2.49 0.73
N ARG A 236 32.63 -1.33 0.86
CA ARG A 236 32.58 -0.52 2.09
C ARG A 236 31.16 -0.05 2.40
N ALA A 237 30.42 0.42 1.39
CA ALA A 237 29.03 0.85 1.56
C ALA A 237 28.13 -0.28 2.04
N PHE A 238 28.26 -1.46 1.44
CA PHE A 238 27.47 -2.63 1.80
C PHE A 238 27.80 -3.15 3.21
N ASP A 239 29.12 -3.15 3.59
CA ASP A 239 29.53 -3.51 4.95
C ASP A 239 29.05 -2.49 5.99
N CYS A 240 29.03 -1.21 5.65
CA CYS A 240 28.48 -0.17 6.51
C CYS A 240 26.98 -0.38 6.74
N LEU A 241 26.20 -0.69 5.69
CA LEU A 241 24.79 -1.03 5.82
C LEU A 241 24.56 -2.23 6.76
N LYS A 242 25.29 -3.32 6.57
CA LYS A 242 25.22 -4.51 7.43
C LYS A 242 25.44 -4.16 8.90
N LYS A 243 26.51 -3.39 9.19
CA LYS A 243 26.81 -2.93 10.56
C LYS A 243 25.68 -2.08 11.16
N ARG A 244 25.00 -1.23 10.35
CA ARG A 244 23.83 -0.46 10.80
C ARG A 244 22.67 -1.37 11.16
N LEU A 245 22.36 -2.34 10.31
CA LEU A 245 21.29 -3.30 10.54
C LEU A 245 21.57 -4.18 11.78
N ASP A 246 22.80 -4.64 11.94
CA ASP A 246 23.25 -5.40 13.12
C ASP A 246 23.06 -4.57 14.42
N SER A 247 23.40 -3.27 14.36
CA SER A 247 23.22 -2.37 15.52
C SER A 247 21.76 -2.11 15.87
N LEU A 248 20.85 -2.28 14.90
CA LEU A 248 19.40 -2.15 15.06
C LEU A 248 18.72 -3.48 15.39
N ALA A 249 19.50 -4.57 15.47
CA ALA A 249 19.00 -5.94 15.64
C ALA A 249 17.95 -6.31 14.56
N ILE A 250 18.20 -5.90 13.31
CA ILE A 250 17.39 -6.27 12.16
C ILE A 250 18.08 -7.43 11.44
N ASP A 251 17.48 -8.61 11.53
CA ASP A 251 17.96 -9.81 10.85
C ASP A 251 17.79 -9.71 9.32
N TYR A 252 18.78 -10.22 8.59
CA TYR A 252 18.76 -10.23 7.13
C TYR A 252 19.46 -11.46 6.55
N ARG A 253 19.16 -11.77 5.28
CA ARG A 253 19.86 -12.75 4.47
C ARG A 253 20.52 -12.07 3.29
N ILE A 254 21.75 -12.45 2.98
CA ILE A 254 22.39 -12.05 1.73
C ILE A 254 21.90 -12.98 0.63
N ASN A 255 21.25 -12.39 -0.38
CA ASN A 255 20.77 -13.11 -1.56
C ASN A 255 21.51 -12.62 -2.82
N PRO A 256 22.59 -13.31 -3.26
CA PRO A 256 23.39 -12.89 -4.40
C PRO A 256 22.63 -12.92 -5.74
N LYS A 257 21.47 -13.59 -5.79
CA LYS A 257 20.58 -13.63 -6.97
C LYS A 257 19.55 -12.50 -6.97
N LEU A 258 19.45 -11.73 -5.87
CA LEU A 258 18.49 -10.64 -5.77
C LEU A 258 18.81 -9.53 -6.75
N VAL A 259 17.97 -9.37 -7.75
CA VAL A 259 17.93 -8.26 -8.69
C VAL A 259 16.54 -7.66 -8.72
N ARG A 260 16.39 -6.43 -9.21
CA ARG A 260 15.09 -5.74 -9.24
C ARG A 260 14.49 -5.77 -10.64
N GLY A 261 13.15 -5.69 -10.69
CA GLY A 261 12.38 -5.68 -11.93
C GLY A 261 12.48 -4.40 -12.77
N LEU A 262 13.26 -3.42 -12.31
CA LEU A 262 13.42 -2.09 -12.89
C LEU A 262 14.91 -1.83 -13.03
N ASP A 263 15.35 -1.34 -14.19
CA ASP A 263 16.78 -1.26 -14.54
C ASP A 263 17.50 -0.07 -13.90
N TYR A 264 16.79 0.85 -13.26
CA TYR A 264 17.39 2.04 -12.64
C TYR A 264 18.15 1.77 -11.35
N TYR A 265 17.97 0.61 -10.72
CA TYR A 265 18.64 0.31 -9.45
C TYR A 265 20.15 0.15 -9.60
N ASN A 266 20.89 0.65 -8.60
CA ASN A 266 22.33 0.49 -8.41
C ASN A 266 22.63 0.27 -6.92
N GLN A 267 23.88 -0.08 -6.57
CA GLN A 267 24.32 -0.28 -5.19
C GLN A 267 23.35 -1.20 -4.39
N THR A 268 22.93 -0.78 -3.21
CA THR A 268 22.03 -1.54 -2.33
C THR A 268 20.68 -1.83 -2.99
N VAL A 269 20.26 -3.09 -2.93
CA VAL A 269 18.89 -3.54 -3.20
C VAL A 269 18.42 -4.45 -2.07
N PHE A 270 17.14 -4.38 -1.76
CA PHE A 270 16.54 -5.20 -0.72
C PHE A 270 15.11 -5.61 -1.05
N GLU A 271 14.69 -6.73 -0.47
CA GLU A 271 13.31 -7.20 -0.50
C GLU A 271 12.91 -7.76 0.87
N TRP A 272 11.68 -7.49 1.27
CA TRP A 272 11.01 -8.22 2.32
C TRP A 272 10.17 -9.31 1.69
N VAL A 273 10.49 -10.55 2.00
CA VAL A 273 9.85 -11.73 1.42
C VAL A 273 9.12 -12.54 2.47
N THR A 274 8.08 -13.27 2.04
CA THR A 274 7.31 -14.18 2.89
C THR A 274 7.02 -15.49 2.18
N ASP A 275 6.97 -16.58 2.92
CA ASP A 275 6.53 -17.90 2.45
C ASP A 275 4.99 -18.10 2.56
N LYS A 276 4.28 -17.17 3.19
CA LYS A 276 2.84 -17.27 3.46
C LYS A 276 1.97 -16.98 2.24
N LEU A 277 2.52 -16.40 1.19
CA LEU A 277 1.80 -15.99 -0.02
C LEU A 277 2.19 -16.80 -1.28
N GLY A 278 2.84 -17.94 -1.12
CA GLY A 278 3.25 -18.81 -2.21
C GLY A 278 4.16 -18.08 -3.21
N ALA A 279 3.86 -18.17 -4.51
CA ALA A 279 4.66 -17.54 -5.57
C ALA A 279 4.72 -15.99 -5.52
N GLN A 280 3.92 -15.35 -4.68
CA GLN A 280 3.87 -13.89 -4.51
C GLN A 280 4.63 -13.43 -3.25
N GLY A 281 5.78 -14.06 -2.99
CA GLY A 281 6.54 -13.89 -1.74
C GLY A 281 7.04 -12.48 -1.44
N THR A 282 7.37 -11.66 -2.45
CA THR A 282 7.86 -10.30 -2.21
C THR A 282 6.73 -9.35 -1.80
N VAL A 283 6.76 -8.82 -0.58
CA VAL A 283 5.77 -7.87 -0.05
C VAL A 283 6.23 -6.42 -0.11
N CYS A 284 7.54 -6.17 -0.02
CA CYS A 284 8.15 -4.85 -0.16
C CYS A 284 9.50 -4.99 -0.84
N GLY A 285 9.89 -4.02 -1.64
CA GLY A 285 11.21 -4.03 -2.23
C GLY A 285 11.69 -2.64 -2.62
N GLY A 286 12.98 -2.43 -2.51
CA GLY A 286 13.60 -1.13 -2.72
C GLY A 286 15.10 -1.21 -2.98
N GLY A 287 15.75 -0.08 -2.92
CA GLY A 287 17.18 0.07 -3.10
C GLY A 287 17.57 1.48 -3.55
N ARG A 288 18.83 1.62 -3.97
CA ARG A 288 19.38 2.86 -4.53
C ARG A 288 19.18 2.96 -6.03
N TYR A 289 19.01 4.18 -6.50
CA TYR A 289 18.86 4.50 -7.92
C TYR A 289 19.43 5.90 -8.26
N ASP A 290 20.67 6.14 -7.85
CA ASP A 290 21.37 7.42 -8.00
C ASP A 290 21.47 7.91 -9.45
N GLY A 291 21.42 6.98 -10.42
CA GLY A 291 21.47 7.27 -11.86
C GLY A 291 20.14 7.71 -12.48
N LEU A 292 19.02 7.69 -11.73
CA LEU A 292 17.71 7.93 -12.33
C LEU A 292 17.46 9.40 -12.69
N ALA A 293 17.93 10.35 -11.87
CA ALA A 293 17.69 11.77 -12.13
C ALA A 293 18.28 12.25 -13.47
N PRO A 294 19.52 11.90 -13.87
CA PRO A 294 20.06 12.21 -15.18
C PRO A 294 19.25 11.64 -16.35
N LEU A 295 18.68 10.44 -16.22
CA LEU A 295 17.83 9.84 -17.26
C LEU A 295 16.56 10.68 -17.52
N LEU A 296 16.09 11.39 -16.51
CA LEU A 296 14.94 12.29 -16.60
C LEU A 296 15.33 13.76 -16.90
N GLY A 297 16.60 14.01 -17.21
CA GLY A 297 17.11 15.36 -17.56
C GLY A 297 17.48 16.22 -16.36
N GLY A 298 17.52 15.66 -15.15
CA GLY A 298 17.96 16.33 -13.93
C GLY A 298 19.48 16.22 -13.71
N LYS A 299 19.98 16.91 -12.70
CA LYS A 299 21.36 16.73 -12.21
C LYS A 299 21.47 15.39 -11.47
N ALA A 300 22.66 14.78 -11.52
CA ALA A 300 22.95 13.59 -10.71
C ALA A 300 22.70 13.89 -9.22
N MET A 301 21.92 13.04 -8.57
CA MET A 301 21.66 13.12 -7.14
C MET A 301 21.51 11.73 -6.54
N PRO A 302 22.02 11.51 -5.32
CA PRO A 302 21.77 10.27 -4.60
C PRO A 302 20.28 10.09 -4.34
N ALA A 303 19.78 8.89 -4.61
CA ALA A 303 18.38 8.57 -4.42
C ALA A 303 18.21 7.12 -3.97
N ALA A 304 17.32 6.91 -3.01
CA ALA A 304 16.96 5.58 -2.53
C ALA A 304 15.49 5.57 -2.10
N GLY A 305 14.84 4.42 -2.25
CA GLY A 305 13.44 4.29 -1.86
C GLY A 305 12.99 2.85 -1.88
N PHE A 306 11.73 2.67 -1.52
CA PHE A 306 11.05 1.38 -1.62
C PHE A 306 9.60 1.55 -2.05
N ALA A 307 9.02 0.47 -2.54
CA ALA A 307 7.59 0.36 -2.77
C ALA A 307 7.05 -0.98 -2.29
N MET A 308 5.80 -1.00 -1.82
CA MET A 308 5.05 -2.21 -1.49
C MET A 308 3.64 -2.14 -2.06
N GLY A 309 3.13 -3.29 -2.49
CA GLY A 309 1.74 -3.43 -2.93
C GLY A 309 0.81 -3.59 -1.73
N LEU A 310 -0.17 -2.69 -1.60
CA LEU A 310 -1.11 -2.71 -0.47
C LEU A 310 -2.02 -3.94 -0.49
N GLU A 311 -2.46 -4.38 -1.67
CA GLU A 311 -3.27 -5.60 -1.80
C GLU A 311 -2.51 -6.84 -1.31
N ARG A 312 -1.19 -6.88 -1.53
CA ARG A 312 -0.35 -7.99 -1.08
C ARG A 312 -0.11 -7.92 0.42
N LEU A 313 0.09 -6.72 0.97
CA LEU A 313 0.18 -6.48 2.40
C LEU A 313 -1.11 -6.89 3.11
N LEU A 314 -2.26 -6.44 2.63
CA LEU A 314 -3.57 -6.81 3.19
C LEU A 314 -3.81 -8.32 3.13
N LEU A 315 -3.44 -8.96 2.01
CA LEU A 315 -3.52 -10.41 1.87
C LEU A 315 -2.65 -11.15 2.90
N LEU A 316 -1.45 -10.65 3.19
CA LEU A 316 -0.59 -11.20 4.25
C LEU A 316 -1.25 -11.05 5.61
N LEU A 317 -1.75 -9.86 5.94
CA LEU A 317 -2.44 -9.57 7.19
C LEU A 317 -3.68 -10.45 7.38
N GLU A 318 -4.48 -10.65 6.33
CA GLU A 318 -5.63 -11.55 6.35
C GLU A 318 -5.20 -13.01 6.57
N THR A 319 -4.16 -13.47 5.87
CA THR A 319 -3.64 -14.83 5.98
C THR A 319 -3.14 -15.15 7.41
N LEU A 320 -2.60 -14.16 8.08
CA LEU A 320 -2.07 -14.26 9.46
C LEU A 320 -3.12 -13.92 10.53
N ASN A 321 -4.34 -13.56 10.16
CA ASN A 321 -5.37 -13.01 11.05
C ASN A 321 -4.85 -11.81 11.89
N ALA A 322 -3.97 -11.01 11.31
CA ALA A 322 -3.36 -9.84 11.95
C ALA A 322 -4.20 -8.56 11.82
N VAL A 323 -5.28 -8.60 11.03
CA VAL A 323 -6.26 -7.49 11.00
C VAL A 323 -7.13 -7.57 12.24
N PRO A 324 -7.32 -6.48 13.00
CA PRO A 324 -8.21 -6.50 14.15
C PRO A 324 -9.61 -7.00 13.79
N LEU A 325 -10.13 -7.95 14.58
CA LEU A 325 -11.48 -8.51 14.41
C LEU A 325 -12.57 -7.52 14.82
N GLU A 326 -12.25 -6.59 15.72
CA GLU A 326 -13.14 -5.50 16.10
C GLU A 326 -13.52 -4.67 14.87
N PRO A 327 -14.80 -4.28 14.75
CA PRO A 327 -15.30 -3.78 13.51
C PRO A 327 -14.63 -2.47 13.13
N LEU A 328 -13.67 -2.57 12.20
CA LEU A 328 -13.21 -1.43 11.42
C LEU A 328 -14.39 -0.80 10.66
N SER A 329 -15.51 -1.53 10.50
CA SER A 329 -16.79 -0.98 10.08
C SER A 329 -17.46 -0.34 11.29
N ARG A 330 -17.60 0.96 11.25
CA ARG A 330 -18.27 1.72 12.30
C ARG A 330 -19.75 1.35 12.35
N ARG A 331 -20.12 0.43 13.25
CA ARG A 331 -21.50 0.12 13.55
C ARG A 331 -22.16 1.39 14.12
N PRO A 332 -23.37 1.73 13.75
CA PRO A 332 -24.03 2.87 14.37
C PRO A 332 -24.29 2.55 15.83
N TYR A 333 -24.02 3.50 16.71
CA TYR A 333 -24.47 3.40 18.09
C TYR A 333 -25.98 3.54 18.16
N LEU A 334 -26.54 4.49 17.37
CA LEU A 334 -27.92 4.82 17.34
C LEU A 334 -28.53 4.61 15.96
N TYR A 335 -29.72 4.04 15.92
CA TYR A 335 -30.55 3.95 14.73
C TYR A 335 -31.92 4.65 14.99
N VAL A 336 -32.15 5.76 14.32
CA VAL A 336 -33.37 6.56 14.53
C VAL A 336 -34.47 6.06 13.61
N CYS A 337 -35.65 5.78 14.23
CA CYS A 337 -36.82 5.20 13.61
C CYS A 337 -37.99 6.21 13.63
N PRO A 338 -38.09 7.11 12.63
CA PRO A 338 -39.28 7.98 12.51
C PRO A 338 -40.47 7.17 12.01
N LEU A 339 -41.59 7.19 12.75
CA LEU A 339 -42.78 6.35 12.49
C LEU A 339 -43.80 7.01 11.57
N ASN A 340 -43.71 8.33 11.34
CA ASN A 340 -44.56 9.11 10.45
C ASN A 340 -43.79 10.28 9.83
N GLU A 341 -44.41 11.03 8.93
CA GLU A 341 -43.83 12.18 8.21
C GLU A 341 -43.37 13.30 9.17
N GLN A 342 -44.19 13.63 10.18
CA GLN A 342 -43.84 14.67 11.14
C GLN A 342 -42.66 14.27 12.01
N ALA A 343 -42.62 13.01 12.44
CA ALA A 343 -41.47 12.44 13.16
C ALA A 343 -40.21 12.46 12.36
N SER A 344 -40.29 12.33 11.04
CA SER A 344 -39.11 12.39 10.17
C SER A 344 -38.39 13.73 10.27
N GLY A 345 -39.11 14.85 10.19
CA GLY A 345 -38.54 16.18 10.35
C GLY A 345 -37.88 16.41 11.71
N VAL A 346 -38.46 15.87 12.78
CA VAL A 346 -37.89 15.95 14.14
C VAL A 346 -36.69 15.04 14.28
N ALA A 347 -36.74 13.84 13.71
CA ALA A 347 -35.61 12.89 13.70
C ALA A 347 -34.35 13.52 13.11
N PHE A 348 -34.47 14.26 11.99
CA PHE A 348 -33.36 15.01 11.43
C PHE A 348 -32.81 16.06 12.39
N LYS A 349 -33.68 16.89 12.99
CA LYS A 349 -33.26 17.94 13.94
C LYS A 349 -32.53 17.36 15.16
N LEU A 350 -33.09 16.31 15.77
CA LEU A 350 -32.44 15.63 16.89
C LEU A 350 -31.13 14.96 16.52
N SER A 351 -31.08 14.33 15.36
CA SER A 351 -29.86 13.68 14.87
C SER A 351 -28.73 14.68 14.65
N GLU A 352 -29.02 15.85 14.05
CA GLU A 352 -28.00 16.89 13.85
C GLU A 352 -27.59 17.55 15.16
N ALA A 353 -28.53 17.73 16.09
CA ALA A 353 -28.22 18.22 17.44
C ALA A 353 -27.29 17.25 18.19
N LEU A 354 -27.57 15.94 18.10
CA LEU A 354 -26.70 14.90 18.67
C LEU A 354 -25.30 14.86 18.04
N ARG A 355 -25.20 14.94 16.71
CA ARG A 355 -23.92 15.00 16.02
C ARG A 355 -23.08 16.23 16.41
N SER A 356 -23.77 17.37 16.62
CA SER A 356 -23.11 18.60 17.05
C SER A 356 -22.65 18.54 18.51
N ALA A 357 -23.46 17.95 19.39
CA ALA A 357 -23.14 17.81 20.80
C ALA A 357 -22.11 16.72 21.11
N LEU A 358 -22.06 15.68 20.29
CA LEU A 358 -21.23 14.48 20.49
C LEU A 358 -20.41 14.16 19.23
N PRO A 359 -19.31 14.89 19.00
CA PRO A 359 -18.42 14.62 17.87
C PRO A 359 -17.94 13.15 17.88
N GLY A 360 -18.04 12.48 16.72
CA GLY A 360 -17.70 11.05 16.61
C GLY A 360 -18.86 10.09 16.85
N LEU A 361 -20.04 10.57 17.21
CA LEU A 361 -21.24 9.75 17.34
C LEU A 361 -21.64 9.15 15.98
N HIS A 362 -21.73 7.82 15.92
CA HIS A 362 -22.26 7.10 14.78
C HIS A 362 -23.77 6.92 14.92
N LEU A 363 -24.52 7.67 14.13
CA LEU A 363 -25.97 7.68 14.13
C LEU A 363 -26.48 7.50 12.69
N GLN A 364 -27.43 6.60 12.50
CA GLN A 364 -28.17 6.42 11.26
C GLN A 364 -29.65 6.75 11.45
N ILE A 365 -30.27 7.36 10.43
CA ILE A 365 -31.70 7.58 10.36
C ILE A 365 -32.31 6.62 9.37
N ASN A 366 -33.45 6.01 9.67
CA ASN A 366 -34.19 5.21 8.71
C ASN A 366 -34.78 6.09 7.61
N LEU A 367 -34.18 6.08 6.43
CA LEU A 367 -34.60 6.88 5.27
C LEU A 367 -35.60 6.15 4.36
N SER A 368 -35.93 4.89 4.66
CA SER A 368 -36.73 4.04 3.77
C SER A 368 -38.13 3.76 4.29
N GLY A 369 -38.57 4.49 5.33
CA GLY A 369 -39.92 4.35 5.93
C GLY A 369 -40.20 2.94 6.46
N GLY A 370 -41.48 2.63 6.58
CA GLY A 370 -41.97 1.34 7.05
C GLY A 370 -42.58 1.44 8.47
N ASN A 371 -43.31 0.39 8.87
CA ASN A 371 -43.88 0.29 10.21
C ASN A 371 -42.80 0.02 11.27
N VAL A 372 -43.13 0.17 12.55
CA VAL A 372 -42.20 -0.03 13.69
C VAL A 372 -41.43 -1.35 13.59
N LYS A 373 -42.12 -2.45 13.30
CA LYS A 373 -41.50 -3.78 13.22
C LYS A 373 -40.42 -3.85 12.12
N ASN A 374 -40.72 -3.26 10.98
CA ASN A 374 -39.76 -3.26 9.83
C ASN A 374 -38.58 -2.33 10.13
N GLN A 375 -38.80 -1.18 10.76
CA GLN A 375 -37.75 -0.26 11.14
C GLN A 375 -36.84 -0.86 12.21
N LEU A 376 -37.37 -1.52 13.21
CA LEU A 376 -36.59 -2.23 14.24
C LEU A 376 -35.79 -3.38 13.65
N LYS A 377 -36.34 -4.11 12.65
CA LYS A 377 -35.57 -5.16 11.93
C LYS A 377 -34.40 -4.57 11.16
N LYS A 378 -34.54 -3.37 10.58
CA LYS A 378 -33.43 -2.66 9.91
C LYS A 378 -32.41 -2.16 10.91
N ALA A 379 -32.85 -1.61 12.06
CA ALA A 379 -31.97 -1.20 13.14
C ALA A 379 -31.16 -2.38 13.69
N ASP A 380 -31.79 -3.53 13.88
CA ASP A 380 -31.10 -4.75 14.30
C ASP A 380 -30.08 -5.24 13.26
N LYS A 381 -30.45 -5.22 11.97
CA LYS A 381 -29.55 -5.59 10.86
C LYS A 381 -28.38 -4.61 10.72
N SER A 382 -28.53 -3.34 11.11
CA SER A 382 -27.45 -2.36 11.11
C SER A 382 -26.46 -2.56 12.25
N GLU A 383 -26.75 -3.49 13.15
CA GLU A 383 -25.99 -3.77 14.37
C GLU A 383 -25.92 -2.59 15.36
N ALA A 384 -26.87 -1.65 15.27
CA ALA A 384 -26.96 -0.54 16.20
C ALA A 384 -27.11 -1.03 17.64
N GLN A 385 -26.59 -0.27 18.59
CA GLN A 385 -26.75 -0.57 20.02
C GLN A 385 -28.13 -0.21 20.49
N TYR A 386 -28.66 0.93 20.05
CA TYR A 386 -30.00 1.43 20.42
C TYR A 386 -30.79 1.82 19.18
N ALA A 387 -32.10 1.57 19.23
CA ALA A 387 -33.08 2.17 18.34
C ALA A 387 -33.81 3.34 19.06
N LEU A 388 -33.84 4.49 18.42
CA LEU A 388 -34.56 5.67 18.86
C LEU A 388 -35.90 5.74 18.11
N LEU A 389 -37.01 5.48 18.80
CA LEU A 389 -38.35 5.51 18.21
C LEU A 389 -39.00 6.88 18.40
N LEU A 390 -39.53 7.42 17.32
CA LEU A 390 -40.26 8.70 17.29
C LEU A 390 -41.57 8.49 16.56
N GLY A 391 -42.67 8.53 17.32
CA GLY A 391 -44.03 8.48 16.84
C GLY A 391 -44.83 9.73 17.23
N GLU A 392 -46.11 9.70 17.05
CA GLU A 392 -47.02 10.84 17.31
C GLU A 392 -47.02 11.20 18.79
N ASP A 393 -47.10 10.20 19.67
CA ASP A 393 -47.09 10.39 21.14
C ASP A 393 -45.76 10.94 21.64
N GLU A 394 -44.64 10.47 21.09
CA GLU A 394 -43.30 10.96 21.42
C GLU A 394 -43.12 12.43 21.00
N LEU A 395 -43.64 12.80 19.83
CA LEU A 395 -43.62 14.20 19.36
C LEU A 395 -44.41 15.12 20.28
N ALA A 396 -45.64 14.71 20.66
CA ALA A 396 -46.51 15.53 21.53
C ALA A 396 -45.90 15.79 22.91
N ARG A 397 -45.13 14.83 23.45
CA ARG A 397 -44.47 14.91 24.76
C ARG A 397 -43.01 15.35 24.71
N GLN A 398 -42.46 15.60 23.51
CA GLN A 398 -41.08 15.96 23.30
C GLN A 398 -40.10 14.94 23.91
N VAL A 399 -40.38 13.65 23.72
CA VAL A 399 -39.57 12.53 24.19
C VAL A 399 -39.14 11.64 23.02
N VAL A 400 -38.24 10.72 23.30
CA VAL A 400 -37.86 9.65 22.39
C VAL A 400 -37.80 8.33 23.17
N GLN A 401 -38.29 7.25 22.59
CA GLN A 401 -38.17 5.92 23.16
C GLN A 401 -36.83 5.32 22.76
N CYS A 402 -35.94 5.14 23.71
CA CYS A 402 -34.61 4.54 23.54
C CYS A 402 -34.68 3.05 23.82
N LYS A 403 -34.69 2.25 22.78
CA LYS A 403 -34.78 0.78 22.88
C LYS A 403 -33.41 0.14 22.69
N PRO A 404 -32.87 -0.59 23.70
CA PRO A 404 -31.63 -1.36 23.51
C PRO A 404 -31.88 -2.49 22.52
N LEU A 405 -30.92 -2.68 21.58
CA LEU A 405 -30.94 -3.74 20.59
C LEU A 405 -29.86 -4.78 20.90
N ARG A 406 -28.90 -4.43 21.72
CA ARG A 406 -27.76 -5.27 22.17
C ARG A 406 -27.64 -5.15 23.69
N GLY A 407 -27.18 -6.27 24.30
CA GLY A 407 -27.04 -6.33 25.75
C GLY A 407 -28.34 -6.50 26.51
N GLN A 408 -28.28 -6.36 27.86
CA GLN A 408 -29.42 -6.40 28.76
C GLN A 408 -29.81 -4.97 29.13
N GLY A 409 -31.05 -4.61 28.91
CA GLY A 409 -31.59 -3.28 29.25
C GLY A 409 -33.05 -3.17 28.91
N GLU A 410 -33.75 -2.29 29.61
CA GLU A 410 -35.17 -1.96 29.35
C GLU A 410 -35.24 -0.75 28.44
N GLN A 411 -36.34 -0.68 27.66
CA GLN A 411 -36.69 0.51 26.89
C GLN A 411 -36.92 1.69 27.84
N GLN A 412 -36.30 2.82 27.53
CA GLN A 412 -36.39 4.05 28.35
C GLN A 412 -36.95 5.19 27.53
N GLU A 413 -37.73 6.04 28.19
CA GLU A 413 -38.21 7.30 27.64
C GLU A 413 -37.26 8.43 28.06
N VAL A 414 -36.77 9.21 27.08
CA VAL A 414 -35.80 10.29 27.30
C VAL A 414 -36.34 11.59 26.69
N ILE A 415 -36.35 12.66 27.45
CA ILE A 415 -36.74 14.00 26.98
C ILE A 415 -35.67 14.52 25.99
N TRP A 416 -36.10 15.20 24.93
CA TRP A 416 -35.17 15.64 23.86
C TRP A 416 -33.99 16.45 24.35
N ARG A 417 -34.20 17.37 25.32
CA ARG A 417 -33.12 18.20 25.89
C ARG A 417 -32.07 17.39 26.65
N ASP A 418 -32.46 16.25 27.22
CA ASP A 418 -31.61 15.41 28.04
C ASP A 418 -30.93 14.27 27.21
N LEU A 419 -31.37 14.11 25.95
CA LEU A 419 -30.90 13.05 25.05
C LEU A 419 -29.37 13.05 24.81
N PRO A 420 -28.69 14.21 24.63
CA PRO A 420 -27.24 14.21 24.50
C PRO A 420 -26.52 13.64 25.74
N GLY A 421 -26.99 14.01 26.93
CA GLY A 421 -26.45 13.49 28.20
C GLY A 421 -26.68 11.99 28.35
N TRP A 422 -27.89 11.51 28.03
CA TRP A 422 -28.22 10.09 28.04
C TRP A 422 -27.36 9.30 27.06
N VAL A 423 -27.20 9.79 25.82
CA VAL A 423 -26.33 9.14 24.79
C VAL A 423 -24.90 9.11 25.27
N SER A 424 -24.36 10.20 25.84
CA SER A 424 -23.01 10.25 26.37
C SER A 424 -22.77 9.18 27.43
N GLN A 425 -23.72 9.00 28.36
CA GLN A 425 -23.62 8.00 29.42
C GLN A 425 -23.77 6.56 28.89
N SER A 426 -24.74 6.33 28.01
CA SER A 426 -25.11 4.99 27.55
C SER A 426 -24.17 4.44 26.47
N VAL A 427 -23.52 5.33 25.70
CA VAL A 427 -22.70 4.96 24.52
C VAL A 427 -21.21 5.06 24.82
N PHE A 428 -20.74 6.17 25.43
CA PHE A 428 -19.33 6.42 25.61
C PHE A 428 -18.76 5.87 26.93
N ASN A 429 -19.57 5.76 28.01
CA ASN A 429 -19.11 5.17 29.27
C ASN A 429 -19.13 3.63 29.26
N SER A 430 -19.82 2.99 28.32
CA SER A 430 -19.76 1.53 28.15
C SER A 430 -18.49 1.04 27.47
N THR A 431 -17.75 1.90 26.77
CA THR A 431 -16.48 1.56 26.11
C THR A 431 -15.26 1.67 27.03
N SER A 432 -15.40 2.30 28.22
CA SER A 432 -14.28 2.42 29.18
C SER A 432 -14.11 1.21 30.13
N ASN A 433 -14.92 0.17 30.00
CA ASN A 433 -14.84 -1.04 30.84
C ASN A 433 -14.31 -2.28 30.08
N GLU A 434 -13.80 -2.14 28.86
CA GLU A 434 -13.27 -3.23 28.03
C GLU A 434 -11.78 -3.00 27.63
N ASP A 435 -11.04 -2.17 28.39
CA ASP A 435 -9.57 -2.06 28.26
C ASP A 435 -8.84 -3.03 29.19
#